data_06da3e6e69dc20791f27dc9f14609aa6
#
_entry.id   06da3e6e69dc20791f27dc9f14609aa6
#
_cell.length_a   1.000
_cell.length_b   1.000
_cell.length_c   1.000
_cell.angle_alpha   90.00
_cell.angle_beta   90.00
_cell.angle_gamma   90.00
#
_symmetry.space_group_name_H-M   'P 1'
#
loop_
_entity.id
_entity.type
_entity.pdbx_description
1 polymer ?
#
loop_
_entity_poly.entity_id
_entity_poly.type
_entity_poly.pdbx_seq_one_letter_code
_entity_poly.pdbx_strand_id
1 'polypeptide(L)'
;MRKPIGYVATAAMVAGAFYLAQNFKVRGLDALRPDSKPTSTVSAPSDGAIPGSLSQNFPANLPSGADYPLGSATAAPATNIPGTTIPGATVSGAAATSAARSAGYPRPINSPLPQQRSAETIRVASFNIQVFGESKIAKPEMANALVAIMSQFDIIAIQEIRTKSDDLLPRFVELINARGGQYDFVIGPRLGRSNSKEQYAFVYDRRTVEIDRRQMYTVSDPDDLLHREPLVAWFRTRNAPPQQAFTFTLVNIHTDPDDVKNEMNAMGDVFMAVRDDGRGEDDVIVLGDINANDFQLGRLGQLPNIYAAISRTPTNTRGNAQFDNLIFDHTATREFTARSGVFDYLREFNLTMEQALEISDHLPIWAEFSIYEGGYPGRFASPSVPPTESRDRY
;
A
#
# COMPACT_ATOMS: atom_id res chain seq x y z
N MET A 1 9.33 -23.16 49.27
CA MET A 1 8.43 -22.00 49.02
C MET A 1 8.73 -21.47 47.63
N ARG A 2 7.89 -21.82 46.64
CA ARG A 2 8.01 -21.34 45.26
C ARG A 2 7.07 -20.13 45.13
N LYS A 3 7.62 -18.95 44.80
CA LYS A 3 6.83 -17.74 44.49
C LYS A 3 6.29 -17.82 43.05
N PRO A 4 5.05 -17.39 42.79
CA PRO A 4 4.47 -17.47 41.47
C PRO A 4 4.98 -16.33 40.59
N ILE A 5 5.62 -16.68 39.47
CA ILE A 5 6.14 -15.77 38.43
C ILE A 5 5.02 -15.25 37.51
N GLY A 6 3.79 -15.76 37.66
CA GLY A 6 2.67 -15.46 36.77
C GLY A 6 2.04 -14.06 36.91
N TYR A 7 2.16 -13.39 38.05
CA TYR A 7 1.44 -12.13 38.30
C TYR A 7 2.14 -10.87 37.75
N VAL A 8 3.43 -10.92 37.51
CA VAL A 8 4.19 -9.75 37.02
C VAL A 8 4.01 -9.54 35.51
N ALA A 9 3.91 -10.65 34.75
CA ALA A 9 3.70 -10.59 33.29
C ALA A 9 2.29 -10.08 32.92
N THR A 10 1.27 -10.48 33.69
CA THR A 10 -0.12 -10.02 33.46
C THR A 10 -0.30 -8.54 33.80
N ALA A 11 0.37 -8.05 34.85
CA ALA A 11 0.30 -6.62 35.22
C ALA A 11 1.01 -5.72 34.18
N ALA A 12 2.09 -6.18 33.57
CA ALA A 12 2.80 -5.44 32.51
C ALA A 12 1.99 -5.37 31.22
N MET A 13 1.29 -6.44 30.83
CA MET A 13 0.40 -6.42 29.65
C MET A 13 -0.81 -5.53 29.85
N VAL A 14 -1.43 -5.54 31.01
CA VAL A 14 -2.58 -4.68 31.34
C VAL A 14 -2.15 -3.21 31.41
N ALA A 15 -0.98 -2.90 31.95
CA ALA A 15 -0.45 -1.53 31.98
C ALA A 15 -0.07 -1.03 30.58
N GLY A 16 0.47 -1.88 29.71
CA GLY A 16 0.78 -1.55 28.32
C GLY A 16 -0.48 -1.29 27.51
N ALA A 17 -1.52 -2.13 27.64
CA ALA A 17 -2.81 -1.94 26.99
C ALA A 17 -3.51 -0.67 27.49
N PHE A 18 -3.38 -0.34 28.77
CA PHE A 18 -3.96 0.88 29.36
C PHE A 18 -3.25 2.15 28.90
N TYR A 19 -1.92 2.09 28.73
CA TYR A 19 -1.11 3.20 28.20
C TYR A 19 -1.43 3.47 26.72
N LEU A 20 -1.55 2.41 25.90
CA LEU A 20 -1.93 2.53 24.50
C LEU A 20 -3.37 3.05 24.34
N ALA A 21 -4.32 2.58 25.16
CA ALA A 21 -5.70 3.06 25.14
C ALA A 21 -5.86 4.52 25.62
N GLN A 22 -4.92 5.05 26.39
CA GLN A 22 -4.92 6.47 26.79
C GLN A 22 -4.29 7.39 25.75
N ASN A 23 -3.31 6.90 24.98
CA ASN A 23 -2.55 7.73 24.04
C ASN A 23 -3.05 7.66 22.59
N PHE A 24 -3.80 6.62 22.22
CA PHE A 24 -4.37 6.49 20.87
C PHE A 24 -5.89 6.28 20.95
N LYS A 25 -6.65 7.38 20.92
CA LYS A 25 -8.12 7.32 20.80
C LYS A 25 -8.52 7.22 19.32
N VAL A 26 -9.14 6.12 18.96
CA VAL A 26 -9.77 5.95 17.65
C VAL A 26 -11.02 6.84 17.58
N ARG A 27 -11.02 7.88 16.73
CA ARG A 27 -12.22 8.68 16.45
C ARG A 27 -13.13 7.89 15.53
N GLY A 28 -14.35 7.61 15.98
CA GLY A 28 -15.37 6.89 15.22
C GLY A 28 -16.26 6.01 16.08
N LEU A 29 -15.87 5.69 17.32
CA LEU A 29 -16.70 4.93 18.24
C LEU A 29 -17.85 5.72 18.87
N ASP A 30 -17.79 7.04 18.84
CA ASP A 30 -18.87 7.91 19.39
C ASP A 30 -20.13 7.95 18.49
N ALA A 31 -20.07 7.41 17.27
CA ALA A 31 -21.20 7.33 16.33
C ALA A 31 -22.14 6.13 16.57
N LEU A 32 -21.86 5.29 17.56
CA LEU A 32 -22.68 4.11 17.90
C LEU A 32 -23.69 4.37 19.03
N ARG A 33 -24.23 5.60 19.15
CA ARG A 33 -25.43 5.81 19.99
C ARG A 33 -26.68 5.63 19.12
N PRO A 34 -27.60 4.75 19.52
CA PRO A 34 -28.81 4.48 18.75
C PRO A 34 -29.92 5.48 19.14
N ASP A 35 -29.81 6.75 18.76
CA ASP A 35 -30.94 7.70 18.86
C ASP A 35 -30.63 8.97 18.06
N SER A 36 -30.97 8.96 16.76
CA SER A 36 -31.49 10.14 16.07
C SER A 36 -32.13 9.73 14.73
N LYS A 37 -33.42 9.99 14.60
CA LYS A 37 -34.25 9.81 13.42
C LYS A 37 -33.76 10.68 12.26
N PRO A 38 -33.84 10.23 11.02
CA PRO A 38 -33.54 11.06 9.86
C PRO A 38 -34.74 11.98 9.54
N THR A 39 -34.47 13.25 9.41
CA THR A 39 -35.40 14.23 8.83
C THR A 39 -35.06 14.43 7.35
N SER A 40 -35.98 14.01 6.56
CA SER A 40 -36.50 14.34 5.22
C SER A 40 -35.79 15.33 4.30
N THR A 41 -35.75 14.88 3.04
CA THR A 41 -36.07 15.52 1.76
C THR A 41 -35.17 16.62 1.24
N VAL A 42 -34.43 16.28 0.17
CA VAL A 42 -34.13 17.20 -0.93
C VAL A 42 -34.46 16.51 -2.24
N SER A 43 -35.34 17.18 -2.97
CA SER A 43 -35.86 16.86 -4.30
C SER A 43 -34.79 16.99 -5.38
N ALA A 44 -34.87 16.12 -6.39
CA ALA A 44 -34.09 16.16 -7.63
C ALA A 44 -34.48 17.35 -8.48
N PRO A 45 -33.54 17.95 -9.22
CA PRO A 45 -33.84 18.74 -10.40
C PRO A 45 -33.58 17.96 -11.70
N SER A 46 -34.50 18.16 -12.62
CA SER A 46 -34.63 17.64 -13.96
C SER A 46 -33.60 18.18 -14.95
N ASP A 47 -33.30 17.35 -15.95
CA ASP A 47 -32.87 17.59 -17.32
C ASP A 47 -32.29 18.96 -17.74
N GLY A 48 -31.03 18.92 -18.17
CA GLY A 48 -30.41 19.98 -18.93
C GLY A 48 -29.33 19.43 -19.87
N ALA A 49 -29.60 19.59 -21.17
CA ALA A 49 -28.86 19.09 -22.31
C ALA A 49 -27.38 19.48 -22.34
N ILE A 50 -26.51 18.53 -22.76
CA ILE A 50 -25.09 18.73 -23.04
C ILE A 50 -24.92 19.20 -24.48
N PRO A 51 -24.20 20.28 -24.78
CA PRO A 51 -23.78 20.63 -26.14
C PRO A 51 -22.33 20.22 -26.41
N GLY A 52 -22.13 19.58 -27.56
CA GLY A 52 -21.01 19.81 -28.43
C GLY A 52 -19.70 19.04 -28.18
N SER A 53 -19.53 18.01 -29.00
CA SER A 53 -18.29 17.33 -29.34
C SER A 53 -17.17 18.29 -29.76
N LEU A 54 -15.99 18.15 -29.15
CA LEU A 54 -14.70 18.55 -29.72
C LEU A 54 -13.86 17.30 -29.92
N SER A 55 -13.92 16.75 -31.11
CA SER A 55 -12.90 15.82 -31.63
C SER A 55 -11.78 16.66 -32.23
N GLN A 56 -10.53 16.45 -31.86
CA GLN A 56 -9.39 16.25 -32.77
C GLN A 56 -8.04 16.21 -32.04
N ASN A 57 -7.26 15.18 -32.41
CA ASN A 57 -5.81 15.03 -32.36
C ASN A 57 -5.15 14.59 -31.04
N PHE A 58 -5.47 13.37 -30.64
CA PHE A 58 -4.50 12.51 -29.99
C PHE A 58 -4.26 11.26 -30.86
N PRO A 59 -3.05 10.68 -30.90
CA PRO A 59 -2.89 9.40 -31.56
C PRO A 59 -3.78 8.37 -30.87
N ALA A 60 -4.78 7.93 -31.59
CA ALA A 60 -5.69 6.87 -31.17
C ALA A 60 -4.96 5.54 -31.26
N ASN A 61 -4.05 5.24 -30.33
CA ASN A 61 -3.48 3.92 -30.15
C ASN A 61 -2.72 3.88 -28.83
N LEU A 62 -3.46 3.75 -27.72
CA LEU A 62 -2.97 3.03 -26.57
C LEU A 62 -3.46 1.60 -26.73
N PRO A 63 -2.61 0.59 -26.75
CA PRO A 63 -3.01 -0.77 -27.06
C PRO A 63 -3.89 -1.35 -25.94
N SER A 64 -5.10 -1.73 -26.33
CA SER A 64 -5.81 -2.82 -25.69
C SER A 64 -5.01 -4.09 -25.97
N GLY A 65 -4.52 -4.74 -24.90
CA GLY A 65 -3.59 -5.88 -24.95
C GLY A 65 -3.69 -6.78 -26.17
N ALA A 66 -2.61 -6.84 -26.94
CA ALA A 66 -2.10 -8.00 -27.66
C ALA A 66 -0.90 -7.57 -28.56
N ASP A 67 0.15 -8.39 -28.49
CA ASP A 67 1.20 -8.60 -29.50
C ASP A 67 2.28 -7.53 -29.74
N TYR A 68 3.41 -7.74 -29.03
CA TYR A 68 4.73 -7.30 -29.51
C TYR A 68 5.73 -8.46 -29.57
N PRO A 69 6.51 -8.59 -30.68
CA PRO A 69 7.51 -9.64 -30.81
C PRO A 69 8.79 -9.28 -30.04
N LEU A 70 9.37 -10.28 -29.41
CA LEU A 70 10.66 -10.27 -28.72
C LEU A 70 11.81 -9.88 -29.68
N GLY A 71 12.39 -8.71 -29.49
CA GLY A 71 13.67 -8.32 -30.08
C GLY A 71 14.82 -8.71 -29.16
N SER A 72 15.68 -9.61 -29.62
CA SER A 72 16.90 -10.04 -28.96
C SER A 72 17.93 -8.90 -28.87
N ALA A 73 18.30 -8.47 -27.68
CA ALA A 73 19.44 -7.58 -27.46
C ALA A 73 20.70 -8.41 -27.19
N THR A 74 21.65 -8.31 -28.12
CA THR A 74 23.02 -8.84 -28.02
C THR A 74 23.84 -8.03 -27.04
N ALA A 75 24.52 -8.71 -26.12
CA ALA A 75 25.44 -8.16 -25.14
C ALA A 75 26.71 -7.59 -25.82
N ALA A 76 27.13 -6.38 -25.38
CA ALA A 76 28.44 -5.80 -25.70
C ALA A 76 29.44 -6.09 -24.56
N PRO A 77 30.77 -6.24 -24.89
CA PRO A 77 31.75 -6.80 -23.97
C PRO A 77 32.31 -5.76 -22.97
N ALA A 78 32.66 -6.27 -21.78
CA ALA A 78 33.30 -5.54 -20.71
C ALA A 78 34.76 -5.15 -21.07
N THR A 79 35.12 -3.89 -20.85
CA THR A 79 36.52 -3.43 -20.87
C THR A 79 37.07 -3.34 -19.45
N ASN A 80 38.17 -4.06 -19.22
CA ASN A 80 39.01 -4.01 -18.03
C ASN A 80 39.79 -2.70 -17.92
N ILE A 81 39.83 -2.11 -16.72
CA ILE A 81 40.83 -1.09 -16.31
C ILE A 81 41.52 -1.58 -15.03
N PRO A 82 42.88 -1.53 -14.98
CA PRO A 82 43.65 -2.14 -13.91
C PRO A 82 43.80 -1.25 -12.67
N GLY A 83 44.12 -1.92 -11.56
CA GLY A 83 44.09 -1.47 -10.19
C GLY A 83 45.07 -0.37 -9.77
N THR A 84 44.72 0.23 -8.64
CA THR A 84 45.66 0.92 -7.74
C THR A 84 45.40 0.50 -6.31
N THR A 85 46.37 -0.13 -5.70
CA THR A 85 46.44 -0.51 -4.29
C THR A 85 46.87 0.67 -3.43
N ILE A 86 46.16 0.93 -2.32
CA ILE A 86 46.64 1.76 -1.20
C ILE A 86 46.50 0.96 0.09
N PRO A 87 47.53 0.85 0.93
CA PRO A 87 47.52 0.03 2.14
C PRO A 87 47.12 0.82 3.40
N GLY A 88 46.38 0.15 4.28
CA GLY A 88 46.47 0.25 5.72
C GLY A 88 45.79 1.39 6.44
N ALA A 89 44.64 1.10 7.05
CA ALA A 89 44.26 1.65 8.35
C ALA A 89 43.28 0.67 9.03
N THR A 90 43.78 -0.03 10.05
CA THR A 90 42.98 -0.79 11.00
C THR A 90 42.25 0.17 11.93
N VAL A 91 40.91 0.19 11.84
CA VAL A 91 40.07 0.75 12.91
C VAL A 91 39.14 -0.36 13.41
N SER A 92 39.47 -0.87 14.57
CA SER A 92 38.64 -1.74 15.38
C SER A 92 37.49 -0.89 15.96
N GLY A 93 36.27 -1.10 15.48
CA GLY A 93 35.03 -0.53 16.00
C GLY A 93 33.97 -1.60 15.93
N ALA A 94 33.61 -2.20 17.05
CA ALA A 94 32.53 -3.15 17.16
C ALA A 94 31.19 -2.46 16.87
N ALA A 95 30.72 -2.53 15.63
CA ALA A 95 29.35 -2.21 15.27
C ALA A 95 28.50 -3.45 15.60
N ALA A 96 27.64 -3.31 16.62
CA ALA A 96 26.62 -4.30 16.93
C ALA A 96 25.69 -4.44 15.73
N THR A 97 25.87 -5.50 14.97
CA THR A 97 25.00 -5.89 13.88
C THR A 97 23.73 -6.50 14.46
N SER A 98 22.66 -5.70 14.60
CA SER A 98 21.31 -6.24 14.76
C SER A 98 20.79 -6.72 13.39
N ALA A 99 21.40 -7.76 12.87
CA ALA A 99 20.84 -8.52 11.76
C ALA A 99 20.12 -9.74 12.37
N ALA A 100 18.96 -9.53 12.98
CA ALA A 100 17.99 -10.60 13.15
C ALA A 100 17.48 -10.95 11.76
N ARG A 101 18.16 -11.89 11.11
CA ARG A 101 17.75 -12.46 9.83
C ARG A 101 16.54 -13.33 10.11
N SER A 102 15.36 -12.91 9.62
CA SER A 102 14.24 -13.81 9.41
C SER A 102 14.69 -14.89 8.41
N ALA A 103 15.07 -16.05 8.94
CA ALA A 103 15.40 -17.20 8.13
C ALA A 103 14.08 -17.72 7.53
N GLY A 104 13.87 -17.54 6.22
CA GLY A 104 12.89 -18.31 5.48
C GLY A 104 11.99 -17.57 4.48
N TYR A 105 11.91 -16.25 4.48
CA TYR A 105 11.11 -15.56 3.46
C TYR A 105 11.98 -15.18 2.25
N PRO A 106 11.55 -15.46 1.00
CA PRO A 106 12.28 -15.02 -0.17
C PRO A 106 12.36 -13.49 -0.16
N ARG A 107 13.54 -12.95 -0.47
CA ARG A 107 13.69 -11.49 -0.64
C ARG A 107 12.72 -11.03 -1.73
N PRO A 108 12.09 -9.84 -1.58
CA PRO A 108 11.24 -9.31 -2.61
C PRO A 108 12.02 -9.22 -3.91
N ILE A 109 11.50 -9.84 -4.94
CA ILE A 109 12.00 -9.71 -6.30
C ILE A 109 11.21 -8.55 -6.88
N ASN A 110 11.89 -7.44 -7.20
CA ASN A 110 11.26 -6.38 -7.97
C ASN A 110 10.80 -6.96 -9.30
N SER A 111 9.52 -7.30 -9.35
CA SER A 111 8.90 -7.95 -10.50
C SER A 111 8.29 -6.89 -11.41
N PRO A 112 8.41 -7.00 -12.73
CA PRO A 112 7.57 -6.22 -13.62
C PRO A 112 6.11 -6.54 -13.33
N LEU A 113 5.23 -5.53 -13.47
CA LEU A 113 3.80 -5.73 -13.27
C LEU A 113 3.31 -6.78 -14.30
N PRO A 114 2.68 -7.87 -13.86
CA PRO A 114 2.17 -8.87 -14.80
C PRO A 114 1.11 -8.28 -15.72
N GLN A 115 1.21 -8.49 -17.02
CA GLN A 115 0.22 -8.02 -17.99
C GLN A 115 -1.15 -8.68 -17.78
N GLN A 116 -1.18 -9.98 -17.41
CA GLN A 116 -2.42 -10.67 -17.11
C GLN A 116 -2.74 -10.62 -15.61
N ARG A 117 -4.00 -10.29 -15.29
CA ARG A 117 -4.53 -10.39 -13.94
C ARG A 117 -4.98 -11.82 -13.66
N SER A 118 -4.59 -12.35 -12.51
CA SER A 118 -5.14 -13.60 -12.00
C SER A 118 -6.49 -13.35 -11.33
N ALA A 119 -7.44 -14.26 -11.50
CA ALA A 119 -8.69 -14.21 -10.76
C ALA A 119 -8.52 -14.62 -9.28
N GLU A 120 -7.37 -15.19 -8.93
CA GLU A 120 -7.05 -15.70 -7.58
C GLU A 120 -6.16 -14.74 -6.78
N THR A 121 -5.86 -13.56 -7.33
CA THR A 121 -5.03 -12.54 -6.66
C THR A 121 -5.62 -11.15 -6.82
N ILE A 122 -5.27 -10.26 -5.87
CA ILE A 122 -5.48 -8.82 -5.96
C ILE A 122 -4.14 -8.09 -5.94
N ARG A 123 -4.11 -6.90 -6.54
CA ARG A 123 -2.98 -5.98 -6.51
C ARG A 123 -3.32 -4.77 -5.67
N VAL A 124 -2.60 -4.62 -4.57
CA VAL A 124 -2.67 -3.44 -3.70
C VAL A 124 -1.51 -2.53 -4.04
N ALA A 125 -1.80 -1.26 -4.28
CA ALA A 125 -0.80 -0.26 -4.66
C ALA A 125 -0.85 0.97 -3.76
N SER A 126 0.24 1.72 -3.76
CA SER A 126 0.32 3.08 -3.21
C SER A 126 0.92 4.02 -4.24
N PHE A 127 0.41 5.24 -4.30
CA PHE A 127 0.86 6.25 -5.24
C PHE A 127 0.73 7.66 -4.66
N ASN A 128 1.85 8.28 -4.34
CA ASN A 128 1.90 9.71 -4.14
C ASN A 128 1.75 10.40 -5.51
N ILE A 129 0.59 11.03 -5.73
CA ILE A 129 0.34 11.81 -6.95
C ILE A 129 0.66 13.26 -6.63
N GLN A 130 1.91 13.66 -6.82
CA GLN A 130 2.41 14.98 -6.49
C GLN A 130 1.37 16.08 -6.77
N VAL A 131 0.92 16.78 -5.71
CA VAL A 131 -0.07 17.86 -5.80
C VAL A 131 -1.30 17.47 -6.63
N PHE A 132 -1.97 16.35 -6.24
CA PHE A 132 -3.16 15.89 -6.93
C PHE A 132 -4.33 16.86 -6.71
N GLY A 133 -4.61 17.65 -7.73
CA GLY A 133 -5.60 18.73 -7.68
C GLY A 133 -6.26 19.00 -9.04
N GLU A 134 -7.14 20.00 -9.07
CA GLU A 134 -7.94 20.39 -10.24
C GLU A 134 -7.09 20.63 -11.49
N SER A 135 -5.95 21.31 -11.33
CA SER A 135 -5.06 21.63 -12.46
C SER A 135 -4.49 20.40 -13.16
N LYS A 136 -4.32 19.30 -12.40
CA LYS A 136 -3.77 18.05 -12.93
C LYS A 136 -4.81 17.27 -13.73
N ILE A 137 -6.04 17.13 -13.22
CA ILE A 137 -7.11 16.42 -13.93
C ILE A 137 -7.76 17.25 -15.05
N ALA A 138 -7.57 18.58 -15.05
CA ALA A 138 -8.02 19.44 -16.14
C ALA A 138 -7.23 19.27 -17.44
N LYS A 139 -6.02 18.67 -17.35
CA LYS A 139 -5.21 18.29 -18.50
C LYS A 139 -5.62 16.89 -18.96
N PRO A 140 -6.21 16.71 -20.16
CA PRO A 140 -6.70 15.41 -20.60
C PRO A 140 -5.63 14.32 -20.65
N GLU A 141 -4.39 14.68 -21.04
CA GLU A 141 -3.24 13.79 -21.05
C GLU A 141 -2.89 13.27 -19.66
N MET A 142 -2.92 14.13 -18.65
CA MET A 142 -2.64 13.75 -17.26
C MET A 142 -3.76 12.88 -16.70
N ALA A 143 -5.01 13.28 -16.90
CA ALA A 143 -6.17 12.49 -16.49
C ALA A 143 -6.16 11.10 -17.15
N ASN A 144 -5.82 11.03 -18.43
CA ASN A 144 -5.72 9.79 -19.19
C ASN A 144 -4.61 8.87 -18.68
N ALA A 145 -3.42 9.43 -18.40
CA ALA A 145 -2.30 8.67 -17.84
C ALA A 145 -2.63 8.15 -16.43
N LEU A 146 -3.20 8.99 -15.57
CA LEU A 146 -3.61 8.59 -14.23
C LEU A 146 -4.69 7.49 -14.26
N VAL A 147 -5.69 7.60 -15.16
CA VAL A 147 -6.70 6.54 -15.33
C VAL A 147 -6.06 5.23 -15.79
N ALA A 148 -5.10 5.27 -16.73
CA ALA A 148 -4.40 4.10 -17.20
C ALA A 148 -3.55 3.44 -16.07
N ILE A 149 -2.89 4.25 -15.23
CA ILE A 149 -2.16 3.79 -14.04
C ILE A 149 -3.12 3.11 -13.06
N MET A 150 -4.20 3.81 -12.65
CA MET A 150 -5.14 3.31 -11.66
C MET A 150 -5.78 1.98 -12.07
N SER A 151 -6.07 1.82 -13.37
CA SER A 151 -6.68 0.60 -13.91
C SER A 151 -5.81 -0.64 -13.81
N GLN A 152 -4.54 -0.52 -13.40
CA GLN A 152 -3.64 -1.66 -13.19
C GLN A 152 -3.85 -2.37 -11.85
N PHE A 153 -4.57 -1.75 -10.90
CA PHE A 153 -4.62 -2.19 -9.51
C PHE A 153 -6.04 -2.40 -9.04
N ASP A 154 -6.21 -3.25 -8.02
CA ASP A 154 -7.51 -3.51 -7.39
C ASP A 154 -7.79 -2.50 -6.27
N ILE A 155 -6.75 -2.04 -5.57
CA ILE A 155 -6.80 -0.96 -4.59
C ILE A 155 -5.56 -0.09 -4.76
N ILE A 156 -5.75 1.23 -4.70
CA ILE A 156 -4.67 2.20 -4.67
C ILE A 156 -4.87 3.15 -3.50
N ALA A 157 -3.89 3.21 -2.60
CA ALA A 157 -3.76 4.28 -1.62
C ALA A 157 -3.16 5.51 -2.30
N ILE A 158 -3.81 6.65 -2.19
CA ILE A 158 -3.37 7.92 -2.79
C ILE A 158 -2.97 8.89 -1.70
N GLN A 159 -1.83 9.56 -1.89
CA GLN A 159 -1.33 10.65 -1.08
C GLN A 159 -1.35 11.95 -1.90
N GLU A 160 -1.19 13.07 -1.22
CA GLU A 160 -1.13 14.42 -1.79
C GLU A 160 -2.39 14.89 -2.54
N ILE A 161 -3.58 14.45 -2.15
CA ILE A 161 -4.80 15.06 -2.67
C ILE A 161 -4.89 16.48 -2.09
N ARG A 162 -4.52 17.48 -2.90
CA ARG A 162 -4.41 18.89 -2.52
C ARG A 162 -5.43 19.73 -3.28
N THR A 163 -6.68 19.67 -2.87
CA THR A 163 -7.77 20.45 -3.45
C THR A 163 -8.69 20.99 -2.36
N LYS A 164 -9.37 22.09 -2.66
CA LYS A 164 -10.46 22.62 -1.83
C LYS A 164 -11.82 22.06 -2.25
N SER A 165 -11.92 21.53 -3.49
CA SER A 165 -13.14 20.92 -4.01
C SER A 165 -13.27 19.49 -3.52
N ASP A 166 -14.46 19.11 -3.08
CA ASP A 166 -14.78 17.72 -2.74
C ASP A 166 -15.16 16.89 -3.99
N ASP A 167 -15.24 17.53 -5.18
CA ASP A 167 -15.65 16.91 -6.45
C ASP A 167 -14.48 16.30 -7.22
N LEU A 168 -13.23 16.58 -6.85
CA LEU A 168 -12.04 16.11 -7.59
C LEU A 168 -12.06 14.57 -7.73
N LEU A 169 -12.13 13.87 -6.61
CA LEU A 169 -12.04 12.41 -6.59
C LEU A 169 -13.28 11.72 -7.19
N PRO A 170 -14.54 12.17 -6.91
CA PRO A 170 -15.71 11.69 -7.64
C PRO A 170 -15.57 11.76 -9.15
N ARG A 171 -15.23 12.94 -9.70
CA ARG A 171 -15.04 13.11 -11.15
C ARG A 171 -13.90 12.25 -11.70
N PHE A 172 -12.81 12.12 -10.96
CA PHE A 172 -11.70 11.26 -11.39
C PHE A 172 -12.11 9.78 -11.45
N VAL A 173 -12.85 9.28 -10.45
CA VAL A 173 -13.37 7.91 -10.45
C VAL A 173 -14.39 7.69 -11.58
N GLU A 174 -15.21 8.70 -11.90
CA GLU A 174 -16.09 8.65 -13.07
C GLU A 174 -15.30 8.50 -14.38
N LEU A 175 -14.14 9.15 -14.53
CA LEU A 175 -13.27 8.97 -15.70
C LEU A 175 -12.72 7.55 -15.80
N ILE A 176 -12.38 6.91 -14.68
CA ILE A 176 -11.96 5.49 -14.65
C ILE A 176 -13.15 4.61 -15.09
N ASN A 177 -14.33 4.86 -14.54
CA ASN A 177 -15.52 4.05 -14.80
C ASN A 177 -16.06 4.24 -16.25
N ALA A 178 -15.91 5.42 -16.84
CA ALA A 178 -16.24 5.66 -18.23
C ALA A 178 -15.42 4.82 -19.23
N ARG A 179 -14.29 4.23 -18.77
CA ARG A 179 -13.45 3.31 -19.56
C ARG A 179 -13.68 1.83 -19.23
N GLY A 180 -14.81 1.51 -18.61
CA GLY A 180 -15.21 0.14 -18.28
C GLY A 180 -14.74 -0.34 -16.90
N GLY A 181 -14.18 0.53 -16.06
CA GLY A 181 -13.92 0.27 -14.66
C GLY A 181 -15.21 0.17 -13.84
N GLN A 182 -15.13 -0.35 -12.63
CA GLN A 182 -16.18 -0.32 -11.61
C GLN A 182 -15.58 0.12 -10.27
N TYR A 183 -14.84 1.23 -10.33
CA TYR A 183 -14.16 1.77 -9.18
C TYR A 183 -15.07 2.59 -8.29
N ASP A 184 -14.73 2.63 -7.02
CA ASP A 184 -15.30 3.50 -6.00
C ASP A 184 -14.15 4.03 -5.14
N PHE A 185 -14.42 4.91 -4.19
CA PHE A 185 -13.39 5.49 -3.34
C PHE A 185 -13.88 5.75 -1.93
N VAL A 186 -12.92 5.91 -1.03
CA VAL A 186 -13.08 6.56 0.27
C VAL A 186 -11.98 7.58 0.45
N ILE A 187 -12.28 8.69 1.13
CA ILE A 187 -11.38 9.81 1.34
C ILE A 187 -11.43 10.26 2.80
N GLY A 188 -10.25 10.55 3.36
CA GLY A 188 -10.07 11.07 4.71
C GLY A 188 -10.25 12.58 4.81
N PRO A 189 -10.12 13.13 6.01
CA PRO A 189 -10.13 14.58 6.24
C PRO A 189 -8.90 15.28 5.65
N ARG A 190 -8.94 16.60 5.56
CA ARG A 190 -7.78 17.43 5.18
C ARG A 190 -6.86 17.59 6.38
N LEU A 191 -5.64 17.03 6.27
CA LEU A 191 -4.65 16.92 7.33
C LEU A 191 -3.39 17.74 7.01
N GLY A 192 -2.60 18.02 8.01
CA GLY A 192 -1.33 18.73 7.92
C GLY A 192 -1.28 19.97 8.80
N ARG A 193 -0.09 20.28 9.33
CA ARG A 193 0.18 21.40 10.24
C ARG A 193 0.30 22.75 9.54
N SER A 194 0.43 22.76 8.20
CA SER A 194 0.58 23.97 7.38
C SER A 194 -0.72 24.35 6.65
N ASN A 195 -0.71 25.48 5.95
CA ASN A 195 -1.81 25.85 5.05
C ASN A 195 -1.95 24.91 3.84
N SER A 196 -0.92 24.14 3.52
CA SER A 196 -0.93 23.12 2.47
C SER A 196 -1.40 21.78 3.04
N LYS A 197 -2.71 21.71 3.32
CA LYS A 197 -3.31 20.45 3.76
C LYS A 197 -3.54 19.49 2.60
N GLU A 198 -3.43 18.20 2.90
CA GLU A 198 -3.73 17.14 1.95
C GLU A 198 -4.72 16.13 2.53
N GLN A 199 -5.27 15.28 1.65
CA GLN A 199 -6.14 14.18 2.03
C GLN A 199 -5.53 12.88 1.53
N TYR A 200 -5.81 11.82 2.29
CA TYR A 200 -5.59 10.44 1.87
C TYR A 200 -6.87 9.87 1.27
N ALA A 201 -6.73 9.00 0.29
CA ALA A 201 -7.84 8.23 -0.24
C ALA A 201 -7.44 6.80 -0.55
N PHE A 202 -8.44 5.93 -0.63
CA PHE A 202 -8.34 4.64 -1.31
C PHE A 202 -9.30 4.63 -2.49
N VAL A 203 -8.80 4.33 -3.68
CA VAL A 203 -9.59 4.05 -4.88
C VAL A 203 -9.53 2.55 -5.13
N TYR A 204 -10.69 1.90 -5.33
CA TYR A 204 -10.74 0.44 -5.39
C TYR A 204 -11.76 -0.08 -6.41
N ASP A 205 -11.45 -1.24 -7.02
CA ASP A 205 -12.33 -1.93 -7.96
C ASP A 205 -13.36 -2.76 -7.19
N ARG A 206 -14.65 -2.38 -7.27
CA ARG A 206 -15.77 -3.06 -6.60
C ARG A 206 -16.03 -4.47 -7.10
N ARG A 207 -15.42 -4.88 -8.21
CA ARG A 207 -15.54 -6.24 -8.73
C ARG A 207 -14.69 -7.23 -7.93
N THR A 208 -13.57 -6.76 -7.39
CA THR A 208 -12.56 -7.63 -6.76
C THR A 208 -12.47 -7.45 -5.25
N VAL A 209 -12.84 -6.27 -4.74
CA VAL A 209 -12.79 -5.97 -3.31
C VAL A 209 -14.02 -5.22 -2.83
N GLU A 210 -14.29 -5.30 -1.55
CA GLU A 210 -15.27 -4.49 -0.85
C GLU A 210 -14.66 -3.85 0.40
N ILE A 211 -15.28 -2.78 0.86
CA ILE A 211 -14.88 -2.03 2.05
C ILE A 211 -16.02 -1.99 3.05
N ASP A 212 -15.72 -2.07 4.35
CA ASP A 212 -16.66 -1.64 5.37
C ASP A 212 -16.39 -0.17 5.75
N ARG A 213 -17.19 0.74 5.19
CA ARG A 213 -17.06 2.19 5.43
C ARG A 213 -17.23 2.57 6.89
N ARG A 214 -17.83 1.73 7.73
CA ARG A 214 -17.97 1.95 9.18
C ARG A 214 -16.68 1.67 9.94
N GLN A 215 -15.77 0.94 9.33
CA GLN A 215 -14.44 0.62 9.85
C GLN A 215 -13.34 1.49 9.23
N MET A 216 -13.70 2.63 8.68
CA MET A 216 -12.76 3.64 8.21
C MET A 216 -12.61 4.74 9.26
N TYR A 217 -11.37 5.08 9.58
CA TYR A 217 -11.05 6.12 10.55
C TYR A 217 -9.67 6.74 10.28
N THR A 218 -9.42 7.88 10.91
CA THR A 218 -8.10 8.50 11.01
C THR A 218 -7.53 8.20 12.38
N VAL A 219 -6.29 7.78 12.48
CA VAL A 219 -5.61 7.50 13.75
C VAL A 219 -5.66 8.76 14.62
N SER A 220 -5.97 8.61 15.91
CA SER A 220 -5.91 9.72 16.86
C SER A 220 -4.48 9.90 17.35
N ASP A 221 -3.95 11.10 17.20
CA ASP A 221 -2.60 11.49 17.64
C ASP A 221 -2.68 12.66 18.62
N PRO A 222 -2.98 12.39 19.91
CA PRO A 222 -3.15 13.46 20.91
C PRO A 222 -1.83 14.16 21.25
N ASP A 223 -0.69 13.53 21.03
CA ASP A 223 0.64 14.06 21.30
C ASP A 223 1.23 14.79 20.09
N ASP A 224 0.49 14.87 18.97
CA ASP A 224 0.88 15.54 17.71
C ASP A 224 2.25 15.07 17.19
N LEU A 225 2.47 13.74 17.21
CA LEU A 225 3.71 13.10 16.76
C LEU A 225 3.77 13.00 15.24
N LEU A 226 2.61 12.92 14.59
CA LEU A 226 2.49 12.75 13.15
C LEU A 226 2.10 14.06 12.50
N HIS A 227 2.74 14.41 11.40
CA HIS A 227 2.38 15.60 10.63
C HIS A 227 0.99 15.45 10.00
N ARG A 228 0.65 14.22 9.64
CA ARG A 228 -0.64 13.82 9.08
C ARG A 228 -1.02 12.46 9.64
N GLU A 229 -2.14 12.39 10.31
CA GLU A 229 -2.62 11.16 10.92
C GLU A 229 -3.05 10.16 9.82
N PRO A 230 -2.59 8.90 9.89
CA PRO A 230 -2.88 7.88 8.90
C PRO A 230 -4.37 7.62 8.69
N LEU A 231 -4.78 7.40 7.43
CA LEU A 231 -6.11 6.92 7.10
C LEU A 231 -6.15 5.40 7.12
N VAL A 232 -7.04 4.84 7.93
CA VAL A 232 -7.22 3.39 8.11
C VAL A 232 -8.53 2.95 7.50
N ALA A 233 -8.52 1.85 6.74
CA ALA A 233 -9.73 1.25 6.18
C ALA A 233 -9.59 -0.27 6.09
N TRP A 234 -10.68 -0.99 6.41
CA TRP A 234 -10.78 -2.44 6.32
C TRP A 234 -11.39 -2.86 4.99
N PHE A 235 -10.79 -3.88 4.38
CA PHE A 235 -11.19 -4.44 3.10
C PHE A 235 -11.37 -5.96 3.16
N ARG A 236 -12.13 -6.50 2.20
CA ARG A 236 -12.27 -7.93 1.94
C ARG A 236 -12.29 -8.20 0.44
N THR A 237 -11.67 -9.30 0.03
CA THR A 237 -11.75 -9.77 -1.37
C THR A 237 -13.12 -10.35 -1.70
N ARG A 238 -13.56 -10.21 -2.97
CA ARG A 238 -14.89 -10.64 -3.42
C ARG A 238 -14.92 -11.96 -4.18
N ASN A 239 -13.81 -12.33 -4.80
CA ASN A 239 -13.77 -13.48 -5.71
C ASN A 239 -13.55 -14.82 -4.98
N ALA A 240 -13.45 -14.82 -3.66
CA ALA A 240 -13.43 -16.01 -2.80
C ALA A 240 -14.78 -16.18 -2.07
N PRO A 241 -15.12 -17.40 -1.60
CA PRO A 241 -16.24 -17.57 -0.68
C PRO A 241 -16.08 -16.68 0.56
N PRO A 242 -17.14 -16.02 1.06
CA PRO A 242 -17.02 -15.02 2.13
C PRO A 242 -16.27 -15.46 3.40
N GLN A 243 -16.34 -16.76 3.73
CA GLN A 243 -15.66 -17.35 4.91
C GLN A 243 -14.20 -17.70 4.64
N GLN A 244 -13.75 -17.60 3.41
CA GLN A 244 -12.39 -17.89 2.97
C GLN A 244 -11.75 -16.68 2.28
N ALA A 245 -12.49 -15.58 2.22
CA ALA A 245 -12.04 -14.37 1.56
C ALA A 245 -10.99 -13.68 2.43
N PHE A 246 -9.88 -13.27 1.83
CA PHE A 246 -8.85 -12.47 2.48
C PHE A 246 -9.43 -11.17 3.01
N THR A 247 -9.25 -10.92 4.30
CA THR A 247 -9.59 -9.66 4.97
C THR A 247 -8.32 -8.96 5.40
N PHE A 248 -8.30 -7.64 5.37
CA PHE A 248 -7.11 -6.87 5.70
C PHE A 248 -7.42 -5.40 6.00
N THR A 249 -6.55 -4.80 6.76
CA THR A 249 -6.58 -3.36 7.06
C THR A 249 -5.44 -2.64 6.37
N LEU A 250 -5.76 -1.61 5.59
CA LEU A 250 -4.77 -0.71 4.99
C LEU A 250 -4.61 0.55 5.84
N VAL A 251 -3.36 0.96 6.05
CA VAL A 251 -2.96 2.17 6.76
C VAL A 251 -2.20 3.06 5.79
N ASN A 252 -2.88 4.07 5.23
CA ASN A 252 -2.34 5.00 4.24
C ASN A 252 -1.61 6.14 4.93
N ILE A 253 -0.34 6.33 4.60
CA ILE A 253 0.55 7.31 5.24
C ILE A 253 1.31 8.16 4.23
N HIS A 254 1.71 9.37 4.67
CA HIS A 254 2.70 10.23 4.04
C HIS A 254 3.44 10.98 5.13
N THR A 255 4.67 10.57 5.44
CA THR A 255 5.48 11.17 6.48
C THR A 255 6.03 12.54 6.06
N ASP A 256 6.37 13.37 7.03
CA ASP A 256 7.07 14.62 6.78
C ASP A 256 8.54 14.33 6.45
N PRO A 257 9.08 14.76 5.29
CA PRO A 257 10.46 14.54 4.93
C PRO A 257 11.46 15.17 5.91
N ASP A 258 11.04 16.21 6.66
CA ASP A 258 11.87 16.87 7.65
C ASP A 258 11.87 16.15 9.03
N ASP A 259 10.91 15.22 9.28
CA ASP A 259 10.78 14.51 10.56
C ASP A 259 10.59 12.99 10.45
N VAL A 260 11.06 12.41 9.37
CA VAL A 260 10.91 10.97 9.02
C VAL A 260 11.25 10.05 10.20
N LYS A 261 12.35 10.33 10.91
CA LYS A 261 12.81 9.46 11.99
C LYS A 261 11.79 9.34 13.14
N ASN A 262 11.21 10.46 13.55
CA ASN A 262 10.25 10.47 14.65
C ASN A 262 8.93 9.87 14.21
N GLU A 263 8.45 10.24 13.02
CA GLU A 263 7.20 9.68 12.46
C GLU A 263 7.30 8.17 12.23
N MET A 264 8.42 7.65 11.70
CA MET A 264 8.61 6.20 11.52
C MET A 264 8.74 5.45 12.85
N ASN A 265 9.18 6.12 13.94
CA ASN A 265 9.11 5.55 15.27
C ASN A 265 7.67 5.49 15.77
N ALA A 266 6.88 6.56 15.59
CA ALA A 266 5.46 6.59 15.94
C ALA A 266 4.65 5.57 15.14
N MET A 267 5.02 5.31 13.87
CA MET A 267 4.37 4.29 13.04
C MET A 267 4.47 2.87 13.61
N GLY A 268 5.48 2.57 14.43
CA GLY A 268 5.53 1.30 15.17
C GLY A 268 4.37 1.16 16.16
N ASP A 269 4.03 2.25 16.86
CA ASP A 269 2.91 2.27 17.79
C ASP A 269 1.56 2.30 17.05
N VAL A 270 1.47 3.01 15.93
CA VAL A 270 0.29 3.00 15.04
C VAL A 270 0.00 1.59 14.53
N PHE A 271 1.01 0.88 14.02
CA PHE A 271 0.85 -0.49 13.55
C PHE A 271 0.26 -1.40 14.63
N MET A 272 0.83 -1.36 15.85
CA MET A 272 0.34 -2.16 16.97
C MET A 272 -1.07 -1.75 17.38
N ALA A 273 -1.37 -0.44 17.43
CA ALA A 273 -2.69 0.06 17.81
C ALA A 273 -3.78 -0.35 16.79
N VAL A 274 -3.48 -0.35 15.50
CA VAL A 274 -4.40 -0.79 14.45
C VAL A 274 -4.63 -2.30 14.50
N ARG A 275 -3.57 -3.10 14.67
CA ARG A 275 -3.65 -4.56 14.81
C ARG A 275 -4.46 -4.98 16.04
N ASP A 276 -4.26 -4.29 17.15
CA ASP A 276 -4.82 -4.65 18.47
C ASP A 276 -6.09 -3.84 18.83
N ASP A 277 -6.75 -3.21 17.86
CA ASP A 277 -7.91 -2.32 18.07
C ASP A 277 -9.23 -3.05 18.44
N GLY A 278 -9.20 -4.36 18.56
CA GLY A 278 -10.32 -5.19 18.98
C GLY A 278 -11.25 -5.65 17.85
N ARG A 279 -10.94 -5.33 16.60
CA ARG A 279 -11.66 -5.83 15.43
C ARG A 279 -11.33 -7.29 15.10
N GLY A 280 -10.20 -7.81 15.61
CA GLY A 280 -9.74 -9.17 15.35
C GLY A 280 -9.12 -9.37 13.97
N GLU A 281 -8.69 -8.26 13.33
CA GLU A 281 -7.99 -8.26 12.05
C GLU A 281 -6.50 -8.08 12.29
N ASP A 282 -5.68 -9.07 11.95
CA ASP A 282 -4.23 -9.06 12.15
C ASP A 282 -3.43 -8.80 10.86
N ASP A 283 -4.10 -8.81 9.70
CA ASP A 283 -3.54 -8.45 8.40
C ASP A 283 -3.49 -6.92 8.22
N VAL A 284 -2.52 -6.30 8.87
CA VAL A 284 -2.30 -4.85 8.78
C VAL A 284 -1.20 -4.54 7.78
N ILE A 285 -1.52 -3.75 6.76
CA ILE A 285 -0.58 -3.31 5.73
C ILE A 285 -0.44 -1.78 5.80
N VAL A 286 0.70 -1.30 6.27
CA VAL A 286 1.08 0.11 6.19
C VAL A 286 1.63 0.37 4.79
N LEU A 287 1.08 1.35 4.09
CA LEU A 287 1.53 1.68 2.74
C LEU A 287 1.50 3.19 2.50
N GLY A 288 2.43 3.68 1.72
CA GLY A 288 2.49 5.11 1.41
C GLY A 288 3.90 5.60 1.12
N ASP A 289 3.98 6.92 1.02
CA ASP A 289 5.23 7.66 0.98
C ASP A 289 5.75 7.82 2.41
N ILE A 290 6.73 7.00 2.76
CA ILE A 290 7.37 7.01 4.08
C ILE A 290 8.61 7.90 4.12
N ASN A 291 8.96 8.55 3.01
CA ASN A 291 10.17 9.38 2.86
C ASN A 291 11.45 8.69 3.36
N ALA A 292 11.48 7.36 3.32
CA ALA A 292 12.55 6.51 3.83
C ALA A 292 12.75 5.27 2.94
N ASN A 293 13.95 4.70 3.00
CA ASN A 293 14.19 3.39 2.39
C ASN A 293 13.87 2.25 3.38
N ASP A 294 13.91 1.01 2.89
CA ASP A 294 13.61 -0.21 3.63
C ASP A 294 14.52 -0.50 4.85
N PHE A 295 15.60 0.27 5.06
CA PHE A 295 16.49 0.18 6.23
C PHE A 295 16.18 1.25 7.29
N GLN A 296 15.35 2.24 6.98
CA GLN A 296 15.07 3.40 7.83
C GLN A 296 13.66 3.38 8.43
N LEU A 297 13.12 2.19 8.69
CA LEU A 297 11.75 1.99 9.16
C LEU A 297 11.57 2.30 10.66
N GLY A 298 12.58 2.83 11.34
CA GLY A 298 12.50 3.19 12.74
C GLY A 298 12.02 2.02 13.63
N ARG A 299 11.13 2.33 14.58
CA ARG A 299 10.57 1.33 15.48
C ARG A 299 9.65 0.33 14.77
N LEU A 300 8.96 0.73 13.70
CA LEU A 300 8.16 -0.17 12.89
C LEU A 300 9.01 -1.35 12.38
N GLY A 301 10.21 -1.07 11.85
CA GLY A 301 11.12 -2.11 11.37
C GLY A 301 11.77 -2.98 12.45
N GLN A 302 11.60 -2.63 13.73
CA GLN A 302 12.09 -3.42 14.88
C GLN A 302 11.03 -4.38 15.42
N LEU A 303 9.77 -4.24 15.01
CA LEU A 303 8.73 -5.19 15.38
C LEU A 303 9.02 -6.57 14.79
N PRO A 304 8.64 -7.65 15.48
CA PRO A 304 8.84 -9.00 14.97
C PRO A 304 8.16 -9.20 13.61
N ASN A 305 8.80 -9.96 12.76
CA ASN A 305 8.27 -10.43 11.46
C ASN A 305 7.88 -9.32 10.47
N ILE A 306 8.23 -8.07 10.72
CA ILE A 306 7.96 -6.98 9.78
C ILE A 306 8.74 -7.19 8.49
N TYR A 307 8.03 -7.01 7.40
CA TYR A 307 8.50 -7.18 6.04
C TYR A 307 8.18 -5.95 5.20
N ALA A 308 9.19 -5.44 4.49
CA ALA A 308 9.04 -4.36 3.52
C ALA A 308 9.01 -4.96 2.11
N ALA A 309 7.90 -4.78 1.40
CA ALA A 309 7.69 -5.40 0.10
C ALA A 309 8.56 -4.79 -1.00
N ILE A 310 8.93 -3.52 -0.88
CA ILE A 310 9.86 -2.85 -1.79
C ILE A 310 11.23 -2.75 -1.10
N SER A 311 12.24 -3.41 -1.66
CA SER A 311 13.58 -3.43 -1.09
C SER A 311 14.62 -2.97 -2.09
N ARG A 312 15.46 -2.01 -1.68
CA ARG A 312 16.61 -1.50 -2.46
C ARG A 312 16.24 -1.06 -3.88
N THR A 313 15.02 -0.60 -4.07
CA THR A 313 14.51 -0.22 -5.39
C THR A 313 14.06 1.24 -5.33
N PRO A 314 14.55 2.10 -6.21
CA PRO A 314 14.05 3.46 -6.32
C PRO A 314 12.56 3.48 -6.63
N THR A 315 11.83 4.36 -5.95
CA THR A 315 10.38 4.54 -6.12
C THR A 315 10.04 5.92 -6.68
N ASN A 316 11.01 6.81 -6.78
CA ASN A 316 10.81 8.10 -7.42
C ASN A 316 10.98 8.01 -8.95
N THR A 317 10.32 8.89 -9.69
CA THR A 317 10.33 8.95 -11.16
C THR A 317 11.73 9.12 -11.75
N ARG A 318 12.65 9.77 -11.04
CA ARG A 318 14.04 9.92 -11.45
C ARG A 318 14.87 8.65 -11.28
N GLY A 319 14.37 7.63 -10.61
CA GLY A 319 15.02 6.33 -10.43
C GLY A 319 16.27 6.36 -9.55
N ASN A 320 16.37 7.29 -8.59
CA ASN A 320 17.56 7.46 -7.76
C ASN A 320 17.31 7.45 -6.25
N ALA A 321 16.06 7.38 -5.80
CA ALA A 321 15.70 7.34 -4.38
C ALA A 321 14.51 6.43 -4.11
N GLN A 322 14.50 5.79 -2.95
CA GLN A 322 13.39 5.01 -2.44
C GLN A 322 12.70 5.81 -1.33
N PHE A 323 11.40 6.05 -1.49
CA PHE A 323 10.57 6.81 -0.56
C PHE A 323 9.31 6.05 -0.13
N ASP A 324 8.85 5.10 -0.95
CA ASP A 324 7.56 4.44 -0.80
C ASP A 324 7.73 2.98 -0.42
N ASN A 325 6.80 2.44 0.38
CA ASN A 325 6.79 1.02 0.71
C ASN A 325 5.38 0.49 1.05
N LEU A 326 5.25 -0.86 1.03
CA LEU A 326 4.19 -1.62 1.68
C LEU A 326 4.85 -2.46 2.78
N ILE A 327 4.38 -2.32 4.02
CA ILE A 327 5.02 -2.88 5.21
C ILE A 327 3.97 -3.64 6.02
N PHE A 328 4.24 -4.90 6.35
CA PHE A 328 3.31 -5.78 7.07
C PHE A 328 4.04 -6.86 7.87
N ASP A 329 3.34 -7.52 8.79
CA ASP A 329 3.84 -8.74 9.44
C ASP A 329 3.64 -9.93 8.48
N HIS A 330 4.71 -10.50 7.97
CA HIS A 330 4.67 -11.59 7.00
C HIS A 330 4.17 -12.93 7.58
N THR A 331 4.03 -13.05 8.91
CA THR A 331 3.49 -14.25 9.54
C THR A 331 1.99 -14.18 9.73
N ALA A 332 1.45 -12.97 9.84
CA ALA A 332 0.02 -12.68 9.74
C ALA A 332 -0.38 -12.69 8.26
N THR A 333 0.11 -11.75 7.46
CA THR A 333 -0.26 -11.56 6.05
C THR A 333 0.40 -12.62 5.14
N ARG A 334 -0.08 -13.84 5.25
CA ARG A 334 0.39 -15.02 4.51
C ARG A 334 -0.10 -15.05 3.06
N GLU A 335 -1.04 -14.19 2.74
CA GLU A 335 -1.63 -13.98 1.42
C GLU A 335 -0.65 -13.36 0.44
N PHE A 336 0.41 -12.72 0.94
CA PHE A 336 1.45 -12.14 0.09
C PHE A 336 2.07 -13.22 -0.81
N THR A 337 1.98 -13.02 -2.13
CA THR A 337 2.46 -13.99 -3.13
C THR A 337 3.97 -13.92 -3.39
N ALA A 338 4.70 -13.09 -2.64
CA ALA A 338 6.10 -12.71 -2.86
C ALA A 338 6.33 -11.93 -4.17
N ARG A 339 5.26 -11.37 -4.76
CA ARG A 339 5.33 -10.53 -5.95
C ARG A 339 5.02 -9.09 -5.58
N SER A 340 5.97 -8.21 -5.79
CA SER A 340 5.86 -6.77 -5.54
C SER A 340 6.80 -6.03 -6.49
N GLY A 341 6.64 -4.72 -6.60
CA GLY A 341 7.51 -3.93 -7.45
C GLY A 341 7.07 -2.49 -7.57
N VAL A 342 7.72 -1.80 -8.50
CA VAL A 342 7.45 -0.42 -8.88
C VAL A 342 6.87 -0.43 -10.29
N PHE A 343 5.78 0.27 -10.50
CA PHE A 343 5.17 0.44 -11.82
C PHE A 343 5.79 1.65 -12.52
N ASP A 344 6.77 1.39 -13.37
CA ASP A 344 7.49 2.42 -14.12
C ASP A 344 6.64 2.88 -15.32
N TYR A 345 5.66 3.75 -15.05
CA TYR A 345 4.76 4.29 -16.09
C TYR A 345 5.51 5.12 -17.14
N LEU A 346 6.71 5.64 -16.82
CA LEU A 346 7.54 6.34 -17.80
C LEU A 346 7.92 5.39 -18.94
N ARG A 347 8.36 4.18 -18.61
CA ARG A 347 8.73 3.16 -19.61
C ARG A 347 7.51 2.50 -20.22
N GLU A 348 6.52 2.17 -19.40
CA GLU A 348 5.29 1.49 -19.87
C GLU A 348 4.51 2.32 -20.89
N PHE A 349 4.49 3.64 -20.73
CA PHE A 349 3.79 4.54 -21.63
C PHE A 349 4.73 5.28 -22.61
N ASN A 350 6.03 4.94 -22.63
CA ASN A 350 7.05 5.56 -23.45
C ASN A 350 7.06 7.09 -23.34
N LEU A 351 7.03 7.61 -22.11
CA LEU A 351 7.02 9.02 -21.80
C LEU A 351 8.45 9.60 -21.76
N THR A 352 8.58 10.90 -22.03
CA THR A 352 9.79 11.61 -21.63
C THR A 352 9.82 11.80 -20.12
N MET A 353 11.01 12.12 -19.57
CA MET A 353 11.17 12.41 -18.14
C MET A 353 10.29 13.60 -17.71
N GLU A 354 10.18 14.64 -18.55
CA GLU A 354 9.36 15.82 -18.27
C GLU A 354 7.89 15.45 -18.20
N GLN A 355 7.38 14.65 -19.14
CA GLN A 355 6.01 14.18 -19.14
C GLN A 355 5.71 13.30 -17.92
N ALA A 356 6.64 12.43 -17.56
CA ALA A 356 6.47 11.58 -16.38
C ALA A 356 6.45 12.42 -15.08
N LEU A 357 7.32 13.42 -14.96
CA LEU A 357 7.37 14.33 -13.81
C LEU A 357 6.13 15.25 -13.72
N GLU A 358 5.43 15.51 -14.82
CA GLU A 358 4.11 16.18 -14.76
C GLU A 358 3.03 15.31 -14.12
N ILE A 359 3.14 13.98 -14.23
CA ILE A 359 2.23 13.04 -13.56
C ILE A 359 2.55 13.00 -12.08
N SER A 360 3.79 12.62 -11.71
CA SER A 360 4.31 12.65 -10.35
C SER A 360 5.82 12.48 -10.34
N ASP A 361 6.47 12.96 -9.28
CA ASP A 361 7.86 12.65 -8.95
C ASP A 361 8.02 11.28 -8.23
N HIS A 362 6.91 10.58 -7.94
CA HIS A 362 6.87 9.22 -7.47
C HIS A 362 6.34 8.26 -8.54
N LEU A 363 6.72 6.99 -8.42
CA LEU A 363 6.17 5.87 -9.18
C LEU A 363 5.25 5.05 -8.29
N PRO A 364 4.13 4.52 -8.79
CA PRO A 364 3.29 3.62 -8.01
C PRO A 364 4.08 2.38 -7.58
N ILE A 365 4.01 2.05 -6.31
CA ILE A 365 4.48 0.77 -5.77
C ILE A 365 3.30 -0.19 -5.63
N TRP A 366 3.56 -1.49 -5.70
CA TRP A 366 2.51 -2.49 -5.62
C TRP A 366 3.00 -3.80 -5.00
N ALA A 367 2.05 -4.54 -4.43
CA ALA A 367 2.23 -5.93 -3.99
C ALA A 367 0.99 -6.75 -4.35
N GLU A 368 1.20 -8.05 -4.60
CA GLU A 368 0.15 -8.99 -4.97
C GLU A 368 -0.17 -9.92 -3.81
N PHE A 369 -1.47 -10.09 -3.55
CA PHE A 369 -1.97 -10.93 -2.47
C PHE A 369 -2.97 -11.96 -3.02
N SER A 370 -3.02 -13.15 -2.41
CA SER A 370 -4.08 -14.14 -2.65
C SER A 370 -5.44 -13.55 -2.24
N ILE A 371 -6.49 -13.97 -2.93
CA ILE A 371 -7.87 -13.64 -2.52
C ILE A 371 -8.36 -14.49 -1.35
N TYR A 372 -7.59 -15.51 -0.94
CA TYR A 372 -7.97 -16.47 0.10
C TYR A 372 -7.21 -16.20 1.39
N GLU A 373 -7.95 -16.18 2.49
CA GLU A 373 -7.43 -16.11 3.86
C GLU A 373 -6.46 -17.25 4.16
N GLY A 374 -5.31 -16.94 4.79
CA GLY A 374 -4.24 -17.91 5.03
C GLY A 374 -3.44 -18.31 3.79
N GLY A 375 -3.68 -17.66 2.63
CA GLY A 375 -3.05 -17.95 1.35
C GLY A 375 -3.81 -18.98 0.51
N TYR A 376 -3.16 -19.54 -0.52
CA TYR A 376 -3.83 -20.46 -1.45
C TYR A 376 -4.29 -21.75 -0.75
N PRO A 377 -5.59 -22.13 -0.84
CA PRO A 377 -6.05 -23.45 -0.37
C PRO A 377 -5.29 -24.54 -1.15
N GLY A 378 -4.58 -25.40 -0.44
CA GLY A 378 -3.87 -26.57 -0.99
C GLY A 378 -2.35 -26.44 -1.16
N ARG A 379 -1.73 -25.32 -0.82
CA ARG A 379 -0.25 -25.19 -0.75
C ARG A 379 0.40 -25.78 0.51
N PHE A 380 -0.39 -26.23 1.47
CA PHE A 380 0.16 -27.09 2.54
C PHE A 380 0.49 -28.43 1.91
N ALA A 381 1.78 -28.75 1.75
CA ALA A 381 2.21 -30.09 1.43
C ALA A 381 1.55 -31.05 2.42
N SER A 382 0.62 -31.86 1.95
CA SER A 382 0.17 -33.01 2.72
C SER A 382 1.43 -33.79 3.12
N PRO A 383 1.63 -34.15 4.39
CA PRO A 383 2.76 -34.97 4.76
C PRO A 383 2.74 -36.18 3.84
N SER A 384 3.80 -36.35 3.05
CA SER A 384 3.98 -37.54 2.20
C SER A 384 3.93 -38.73 3.14
N VAL A 385 2.84 -39.48 3.10
CA VAL A 385 2.77 -40.79 3.76
C VAL A 385 3.84 -41.64 3.06
N PRO A 386 4.88 -42.10 3.79
CA PRO A 386 5.87 -42.99 3.17
C PRO A 386 5.13 -44.23 2.66
N PRO A 387 5.52 -44.76 1.50
CA PRO A 387 4.89 -45.96 0.96
C PRO A 387 5.04 -47.09 1.99
N THR A 388 3.91 -47.66 2.36
CA THR A 388 3.84 -48.86 3.22
C THR A 388 4.58 -49.95 2.46
N GLU A 389 5.78 -50.37 2.92
CA GLU A 389 6.41 -51.58 2.45
C GLU A 389 5.46 -52.75 2.66
N SER A 390 4.95 -53.30 1.58
CA SER A 390 4.26 -54.60 1.61
C SER A 390 5.30 -55.66 1.97
N ARG A 391 5.30 -56.09 3.22
CA ARG A 391 6.00 -57.33 3.60
C ARG A 391 5.24 -58.51 3.02
N ASP A 392 5.59 -58.91 1.81
CA ASP A 392 5.30 -60.26 1.36
C ASP A 392 6.14 -61.23 2.19
N ARG A 393 5.46 -62.03 2.99
CA ARG A 393 6.05 -63.21 3.67
C ARG A 393 5.91 -64.40 2.73
N TYR A 394 7.03 -64.96 2.41
CA TYR A 394 7.15 -66.39 2.06
C TYR A 394 7.35 -67.19 3.34
#